data_f76df153e9bd7ba12969b46a77f317f4
#
_entry.id   f76df153e9bd7ba12969b46a77f317f4
#
_cell.length_a   1.000
_cell.length_b   1.000
_cell.length_c   1.000
_cell.angle_alpha   90.00
_cell.angle_beta   90.00
_cell.angle_gamma   90.00
#
_symmetry.space_group_name_H-M   'P 1'
#
loop_
_entity.id
_entity.type
_entity.pdbx_description
1 polymer ?
#
loop_
_entity_poly.entity_id
_entity_poly.type
_entity_poly.pdbx_seq_one_letter_code
_entity_poly.pdbx_strand_id
1 'polypeptide(L)'
;VFILDTDHLGVIQRQRGIEFENLQRRLADHDESQFFVTIVSFHEQVQGWQAYVSRSKAEDGVAYGYARLERILSDFSRAQVLPYAAAAVDVFKELRKQRIRIGTMDLRIASIALASGMTVLTRNVVDFEKIPGLPFEDWTASLA
;
A
#
# COMPACT_ATOMS: atom_id res chain seq x y z
N VAL A 1 9.99 0.94 11.66
CA VAL A 1 9.53 1.79 10.57
C VAL A 1 8.82 0.93 9.54
N PHE A 2 7.62 1.34 9.14
CA PHE A 2 6.70 0.48 8.40
C PHE A 2 6.16 1.19 7.17
N ILE A 3 5.95 0.42 6.10
CA ILE A 3 5.22 0.87 4.91
C ILE A 3 3.89 0.12 4.88
N LEU A 4 2.78 0.87 4.85
CA LEU A 4 1.45 0.30 4.67
C LEU A 4 1.22 0.03 3.19
N ASP A 5 1.06 -1.25 2.84
CA ASP A 5 0.66 -1.63 1.47
C ASP A 5 -0.79 -1.19 1.21
N THR A 6 -1.17 -1.14 -0.04
CA THR A 6 -2.48 -0.68 -0.49
C THR A 6 -3.63 -1.42 0.21
N ASP A 7 -3.49 -2.72 0.47
CA ASP A 7 -4.52 -3.50 1.15
C ASP A 7 -4.71 -3.07 2.61
N HIS A 8 -3.64 -2.78 3.35
CA HIS A 8 -3.73 -2.26 4.71
C HIS A 8 -4.33 -0.85 4.73
N LEU A 9 -3.96 0.00 3.76
CA LEU A 9 -4.59 1.31 3.59
C LEU A 9 -6.09 1.17 3.37
N GLY A 10 -6.50 0.22 2.53
CA GLY A 10 -7.90 -0.04 2.27
C GLY A 10 -8.67 -0.44 3.55
N VAL A 11 -8.05 -1.25 4.40
CA VAL A 11 -8.65 -1.63 5.70
C VAL A 11 -8.84 -0.40 6.59
N ILE A 12 -7.83 0.46 6.69
CA ILE A 12 -7.91 1.70 7.47
C ILE A 12 -9.02 2.60 6.92
N GLN A 13 -9.11 2.73 5.62
CA GLN A 13 -10.10 3.61 4.97
C GLN A 13 -11.53 3.13 5.18
N ARG A 14 -11.77 1.83 5.27
CA ARG A 14 -13.10 1.27 5.52
C ARG A 14 -13.54 1.42 6.97
N GLN A 15 -12.61 1.45 7.92
CA GLN A 15 -12.85 1.67 9.35
C GLN A 15 -13.87 0.71 9.98
N ARG A 16 -13.90 -0.54 9.52
CA ARG A 16 -14.83 -1.55 10.05
C ARG A 16 -14.30 -2.96 9.81
N GLY A 17 -14.83 -3.90 10.62
CA GLY A 17 -14.50 -5.31 10.51
C GLY A 17 -13.36 -5.74 11.43
N ILE A 18 -13.19 -7.06 11.55
CA ILE A 18 -12.16 -7.63 12.44
C ILE A 18 -10.74 -7.30 11.98
N GLU A 19 -10.52 -7.20 10.67
CA GLU A 19 -9.23 -6.81 10.13
C GLU A 19 -8.84 -5.40 10.57
N PHE A 20 -9.80 -4.48 10.56
CA PHE A 20 -9.57 -3.11 11.03
C PHE A 20 -9.28 -3.09 12.54
N GLU A 21 -10.02 -3.85 13.33
CA GLU A 21 -9.79 -3.93 14.76
C GLU A 21 -8.40 -4.47 15.09
N ASN A 22 -7.98 -5.53 14.40
CA ASN A 22 -6.66 -6.12 14.56
C ASN A 22 -5.55 -5.13 14.19
N LEU A 23 -5.70 -4.47 13.04
CA LEU A 23 -4.74 -3.48 12.55
C LEU A 23 -4.65 -2.29 13.50
N GLN A 24 -5.78 -1.72 13.89
CA GLN A 24 -5.84 -0.57 14.78
C GLN A 24 -5.17 -0.85 16.12
N ARG A 25 -5.39 -2.04 16.67
CA ARG A 25 -4.77 -2.45 17.93
C ARG A 25 -3.25 -2.44 17.85
N ARG A 26 -2.71 -2.92 16.74
CA ARG A 26 -1.26 -2.95 16.54
C ARG A 26 -0.68 -1.58 16.21
N LEU A 27 -1.40 -0.77 15.43
CA LEU A 27 -1.00 0.62 15.13
C LEU A 27 -0.89 1.46 16.39
N ALA A 28 -1.79 1.23 17.36
CA ALA A 28 -1.81 2.00 18.61
C ALA A 28 -0.56 1.81 19.47
N ASP A 29 0.19 0.75 19.26
CA ASP A 29 1.43 0.48 19.99
C ASP A 29 2.65 1.24 19.43
N HIS A 30 2.47 2.00 18.37
CA HIS A 30 3.54 2.71 17.68
C HIS A 30 3.20 4.18 17.48
N ASP A 31 4.24 5.00 17.37
CA ASP A 31 4.09 6.41 17.03
C ASP A 31 3.75 6.57 15.54
N GLU A 32 2.90 7.54 15.23
CA GLU A 32 2.50 7.82 13.83
C GLU A 32 3.69 8.07 12.92
N SER A 33 4.76 8.64 13.44
CA SER A 33 5.97 8.93 12.65
C SER A 33 6.67 7.69 12.11
N GLN A 34 6.31 6.50 12.60
CA GLN A 34 6.89 5.23 12.13
C GLN A 34 6.20 4.67 10.89
N PHE A 35 5.09 5.28 10.46
CA PHE A 35 4.30 4.75 9.35
C PHE A 35 4.43 5.61 8.10
N PHE A 36 4.62 4.92 6.99
CA PHE A 36 4.76 5.52 5.67
C PHE A 36 3.83 4.82 4.69
N VAL A 37 3.51 5.52 3.63
CA VAL A 37 2.86 4.97 2.43
C VAL A 37 3.78 5.28 1.25
N THR A 38 3.49 4.70 0.09
CA THR A 38 4.31 4.97 -1.11
C THR A 38 3.50 5.69 -2.17
N ILE A 39 4.20 6.41 -3.04
CA ILE A 39 3.57 7.02 -4.22
C ILE A 39 2.97 5.95 -5.13
N VAL A 40 3.48 4.72 -5.07
CA VAL A 40 2.95 3.59 -5.85
C VAL A 40 1.55 3.22 -5.36
N SER A 41 1.33 3.16 -4.05
CA SER A 41 -0.02 2.91 -3.49
C SER A 41 -1.00 4.01 -3.86
N PHE A 42 -0.55 5.27 -3.89
CA PHE A 42 -1.36 6.38 -4.39
C PHE A 42 -1.79 6.11 -5.83
N HIS A 43 -0.86 5.75 -6.70
CA HIS A 43 -1.14 5.43 -8.10
C HIS A 43 -2.14 4.28 -8.22
N GLU A 44 -1.97 3.21 -7.45
CA GLU A 44 -2.89 2.07 -7.47
C GLU A 44 -4.32 2.47 -7.12
N GLN A 45 -4.48 3.26 -6.05
CA GLN A 45 -5.82 3.70 -5.61
C GLN A 45 -6.47 4.64 -6.62
N VAL A 46 -5.70 5.58 -7.17
CA VAL A 46 -6.19 6.49 -8.22
C VAL A 46 -6.62 5.69 -9.44
N GLN A 47 -5.80 4.73 -9.87
CA GLN A 47 -6.09 3.90 -11.03
C GLN A 47 -7.37 3.08 -10.82
N GLY A 48 -7.58 2.54 -9.63
CA GLY A 48 -8.79 1.79 -9.31
C GLY A 48 -10.06 2.63 -9.42
N TRP A 49 -10.05 3.84 -8.85
CA TRP A 49 -11.20 4.73 -8.90
C TRP A 49 -11.39 5.37 -10.27
N GLN A 50 -10.30 5.62 -11.00
CA GLN A 50 -10.37 6.06 -12.38
C GLN A 50 -11.09 5.02 -13.25
N ALA A 51 -10.78 3.74 -13.08
CA ALA A 51 -11.47 2.65 -13.75
C ALA A 51 -12.96 2.60 -13.35
N TYR A 52 -13.28 2.81 -12.08
CA TYR A 52 -14.65 2.88 -11.59
C TYR A 52 -15.43 3.99 -12.29
N VAL A 53 -14.85 5.19 -12.36
CA VAL A 53 -15.48 6.33 -13.06
C VAL A 53 -15.74 5.98 -14.54
N SER A 54 -14.75 5.39 -15.21
CA SER A 54 -14.86 5.02 -16.62
C SER A 54 -15.95 3.99 -16.89
N ARG A 55 -16.21 3.08 -15.94
CA ARG A 55 -17.24 2.04 -16.07
C ARG A 55 -18.63 2.51 -15.64
N SER A 56 -18.72 3.64 -14.95
CA SER A 56 -20.00 4.14 -14.42
C SER A 56 -20.88 4.61 -15.57
N LYS A 57 -22.14 4.14 -15.59
CA LYS A 57 -23.11 4.46 -16.62
C LYS A 57 -23.98 5.66 -16.26
N ALA A 58 -24.07 5.98 -14.97
CA ALA A 58 -24.87 7.09 -14.46
C ALA A 58 -23.96 8.12 -13.79
N GLU A 59 -24.35 9.40 -13.88
CA GLU A 59 -23.58 10.49 -13.28
C GLU A 59 -23.47 10.37 -11.77
N ASP A 60 -24.44 9.74 -11.09
CA ASP A 60 -24.32 9.49 -9.65
C ASP A 60 -23.13 8.58 -9.31
N GLY A 61 -22.88 7.57 -10.12
CA GLY A 61 -21.71 6.70 -9.99
C GLY A 61 -20.41 7.43 -10.27
N VAL A 62 -20.40 8.27 -11.29
CA VAL A 62 -19.25 9.14 -11.62
C VAL A 62 -18.93 10.06 -10.44
N ALA A 63 -19.95 10.71 -9.88
CA ALA A 63 -19.78 11.59 -8.72
C ALA A 63 -19.22 10.84 -7.51
N TYR A 64 -19.69 9.63 -7.28
CA TYR A 64 -19.17 8.78 -6.19
C TYR A 64 -17.69 8.48 -6.39
N GLY A 65 -17.30 8.12 -7.61
CA GLY A 65 -15.89 7.85 -7.95
C GLY A 65 -15.00 9.08 -7.73
N TYR A 66 -15.45 10.26 -8.15
CA TYR A 66 -14.72 11.51 -7.91
C TYR A 66 -14.63 11.85 -6.42
N ALA A 67 -15.68 11.59 -5.64
CA ALA A 67 -15.62 11.79 -4.19
C ALA A 67 -14.57 10.87 -3.55
N ARG A 68 -14.44 9.64 -4.04
CA ARG A 68 -13.41 8.71 -3.57
C ARG A 68 -12.00 9.17 -3.97
N LEU A 69 -11.82 9.72 -5.16
CA LEU A 69 -10.55 10.31 -5.58
C LEU A 69 -10.17 11.51 -4.69
N GLU A 70 -11.13 12.35 -4.37
CA GLU A 70 -10.94 13.48 -3.47
C GLU A 70 -10.50 13.00 -2.07
N ARG A 71 -11.11 11.92 -1.56
CA ARG A 71 -10.74 11.31 -0.29
C ARG A 71 -9.29 10.80 -0.32
N ILE A 72 -8.89 10.15 -1.41
CA ILE A 72 -7.51 9.67 -1.58
C ILE A 72 -6.52 10.84 -1.56
N LEU A 73 -6.84 11.91 -2.26
CA LEU A 73 -6.01 13.11 -2.27
C LEU A 73 -5.82 13.66 -0.85
N SER A 74 -6.91 13.74 -0.09
CA SER A 74 -6.88 14.20 1.29
C SER A 74 -6.05 13.27 2.19
N ASP A 75 -6.25 11.97 2.09
CA ASP A 75 -5.54 10.99 2.92
C ASP A 75 -4.03 11.04 2.67
N PHE A 76 -3.62 11.04 1.40
CA PHE A 76 -2.20 11.06 1.05
C PHE A 76 -1.53 12.41 1.36
N SER A 77 -2.28 13.52 1.32
CA SER A 77 -1.73 14.82 1.68
C SER A 77 -1.33 14.91 3.14
N ARG A 78 -1.89 14.07 4.00
CA ARG A 78 -1.61 14.02 5.44
C ARG A 78 -0.67 12.89 5.83
N ALA A 79 -0.29 12.04 4.89
CA ALA A 79 0.57 10.90 5.15
C ALA A 79 2.03 11.20 4.80
N GLN A 80 2.93 10.41 5.35
CA GLN A 80 4.32 10.41 4.93
C GLN A 80 4.46 9.53 3.69
N VAL A 81 4.64 10.15 2.53
CA VAL A 81 4.66 9.44 1.23
C VAL A 81 6.09 9.26 0.75
N LEU A 82 6.50 8.02 0.55
CA LEU A 82 7.82 7.71 0.00
C LEU A 82 7.80 7.74 -1.52
N PRO A 83 8.80 8.39 -2.13
CA PRO A 83 8.91 8.43 -3.58
C PRO A 83 9.46 7.11 -4.16
N TYR A 84 9.26 6.91 -5.45
CA TYR A 84 9.92 5.87 -6.20
C TYR A 84 11.17 6.48 -6.85
N ALA A 85 12.24 6.60 -6.06
CA ALA A 85 13.45 7.33 -6.42
C ALA A 85 14.57 6.38 -6.88
N ALA A 86 15.73 6.95 -7.21
CA ALA A 86 16.84 6.23 -7.85
C ALA A 86 17.25 4.95 -7.11
N ALA A 87 17.35 4.99 -5.78
CA ALA A 87 17.74 3.80 -5.01
C ALA A 87 16.71 2.67 -5.15
N ALA A 88 15.42 3.00 -5.15
CA ALA A 88 14.37 2.00 -5.35
C ALA A 88 14.38 1.46 -6.78
N VAL A 89 14.65 2.30 -7.77
CA VAL A 89 14.76 1.88 -9.17
C VAL A 89 15.91 0.87 -9.33
N ASP A 90 17.03 1.11 -8.69
CA ASP A 90 18.18 0.18 -8.75
C ASP A 90 17.81 -1.17 -8.14
N VAL A 91 17.13 -1.17 -7.00
CA VAL A 91 16.64 -2.40 -6.37
C VAL A 91 15.64 -3.12 -7.28
N PHE A 92 14.73 -2.38 -7.88
CA PHE A 92 13.73 -2.95 -8.82
C PHE A 92 14.42 -3.66 -9.98
N LYS A 93 15.43 -3.03 -10.58
CA LYS A 93 16.18 -3.63 -11.68
C LYS A 93 16.88 -4.93 -11.26
N GLU A 94 17.44 -4.95 -10.05
CA GLU A 94 18.08 -6.13 -9.51
C GLU A 94 17.09 -7.27 -9.27
N LEU A 95 15.93 -6.96 -8.68
CA LEU A 95 14.87 -7.95 -8.47
C LEU A 95 14.34 -8.51 -9.79
N ARG A 96 14.23 -7.68 -10.82
CA ARG A 96 13.86 -8.14 -12.17
C ARG A 96 14.88 -9.12 -12.74
N LYS A 97 16.17 -8.89 -12.53
CA LYS A 97 17.22 -9.82 -12.97
C LYS A 97 17.09 -11.18 -12.27
N GLN A 98 16.63 -11.19 -11.03
CA GLN A 98 16.40 -12.43 -10.28
C GLN A 98 15.11 -13.15 -10.69
N ARG A 99 14.37 -12.61 -11.66
CA ARG A 99 13.14 -13.19 -12.21
C ARG A 99 12.06 -13.43 -11.17
N ILE A 100 11.94 -12.54 -10.22
CA ILE A 100 10.88 -12.60 -9.21
C ILE A 100 9.54 -12.28 -9.87
N ARG A 101 8.58 -13.21 -9.73
CA ARG A 101 7.28 -13.11 -10.41
C ARG A 101 6.19 -12.66 -9.45
N ILE A 102 6.05 -11.36 -9.30
CA ILE A 102 4.94 -10.70 -8.61
C ILE A 102 4.47 -9.52 -9.46
N GLY A 103 3.32 -8.96 -9.12
CA GLY A 103 2.80 -7.79 -9.83
C GLY A 103 3.81 -6.63 -9.83
N THR A 104 3.82 -5.85 -10.90
CA THR A 104 4.81 -4.77 -11.08
C THR A 104 4.71 -3.72 -9.97
N MET A 105 3.49 -3.36 -9.55
CA MET A 105 3.31 -2.37 -8.49
C MET A 105 3.79 -2.90 -7.15
N ASP A 106 3.47 -4.17 -6.82
CA ASP A 106 3.98 -4.80 -5.60
C ASP A 106 5.50 -4.87 -5.60
N LEU A 107 6.10 -5.16 -6.75
CA LEU A 107 7.56 -5.18 -6.89
C LEU A 107 8.18 -3.79 -6.65
N ARG A 108 7.51 -2.73 -7.10
CA ARG A 108 7.95 -1.36 -6.84
C ARG A 108 7.85 -0.99 -5.37
N ILE A 109 6.75 -1.38 -4.71
CA ILE A 109 6.59 -1.15 -3.27
C ILE A 109 7.69 -1.88 -2.50
N ALA A 110 7.94 -3.15 -2.83
CA ALA A 110 9.02 -3.93 -2.23
C ALA A 110 10.38 -3.28 -2.44
N SER A 111 10.62 -2.71 -3.63
CA SER A 111 11.87 -2.04 -3.96
C SER A 111 12.08 -0.78 -3.10
N ILE A 112 11.02 -0.01 -2.88
CA ILE A 112 11.07 1.14 -1.97
C ILE A 112 11.39 0.67 -0.55
N ALA A 113 10.73 -0.39 -0.08
CA ALA A 113 10.95 -0.94 1.26
C ALA A 113 12.38 -1.41 1.47
N LEU A 114 12.92 -2.17 0.53
CA LEU A 114 14.32 -2.64 0.60
C LEU A 114 15.32 -1.48 0.58
N ALA A 115 15.11 -0.51 -0.30
CA ALA A 115 15.98 0.67 -0.40
C ALA A 115 15.95 1.52 0.86
N SER A 116 14.82 1.53 1.57
CA SER A 116 14.61 2.35 2.77
C SER A 116 14.83 1.59 4.08
N GLY A 117 15.05 0.27 4.01
CA GLY A 117 15.23 -0.56 5.21
C GLY A 117 13.98 -0.68 6.07
N MET A 118 12.79 -0.72 5.45
CA MET A 118 11.51 -0.74 6.16
C MET A 118 10.78 -2.08 6.03
N THR A 119 9.90 -2.36 6.99
CA THR A 119 9.01 -3.53 6.98
C THR A 119 7.73 -3.19 6.25
N VAL A 120 7.29 -4.05 5.33
CA VAL A 120 6.02 -3.87 4.61
C VAL A 120 4.90 -4.53 5.40
N LEU A 121 3.82 -3.78 5.62
CA LEU A 121 2.58 -4.29 6.21
C LEU A 121 1.63 -4.63 5.06
N THR A 122 1.40 -5.92 4.84
CA THR A 122 0.66 -6.43 3.69
C THR A 122 -0.12 -7.69 4.03
N ARG A 123 -1.24 -7.89 3.35
CA ARG A 123 -1.98 -9.15 3.38
C ARG A 123 -1.48 -10.13 2.33
N ASN A 124 -0.71 -9.65 1.36
CA ASN A 124 -0.21 -10.44 0.24
C ASN A 124 1.11 -11.11 0.60
N VAL A 125 1.09 -11.92 1.66
CA VAL A 125 2.29 -12.60 2.16
C VAL A 125 2.87 -13.58 1.13
N VAL A 126 2.02 -14.22 0.33
CA VAL A 126 2.46 -15.18 -0.69
C VAL A 126 3.42 -14.54 -1.69
N ASP A 127 3.11 -13.34 -2.18
CA ASP A 127 3.96 -12.67 -3.14
C ASP A 127 5.18 -12.03 -2.48
N PHE A 128 5.00 -11.36 -1.35
CA PHE A 128 6.11 -10.66 -0.70
C PHE A 128 7.15 -11.60 -0.09
N GLU A 129 6.76 -12.83 0.29
CA GLU A 129 7.74 -13.82 0.75
C GLU A 129 8.71 -14.26 -0.34
N LYS A 130 8.38 -14.04 -1.62
CA LYS A 130 9.27 -14.35 -2.74
C LYS A 130 10.46 -13.39 -2.85
N ILE A 131 10.44 -12.30 -2.12
CA ILE A 131 11.46 -11.25 -2.24
C ILE A 131 12.54 -11.44 -1.19
N PRO A 132 13.78 -11.75 -1.60
CA PRO A 132 14.86 -12.01 -0.65
C PRO A 132 15.15 -10.79 0.23
N GLY A 133 15.24 -11.02 1.54
CA GLY A 133 15.65 -9.99 2.49
C GLY A 133 14.58 -8.96 2.86
N LEU A 134 13.36 -9.09 2.34
CA LEU A 134 12.30 -8.14 2.64
C LEU A 134 11.55 -8.56 3.92
N PRO A 135 11.57 -7.73 4.98
CA PRO A 135 10.71 -7.96 6.13
C PRO A 135 9.28 -7.53 5.81
N PHE A 136 8.31 -8.38 6.14
CA PHE A 136 6.90 -8.09 5.95
C PHE A 136 6.06 -8.73 7.04
N GLU A 137 4.91 -8.15 7.34
CA GLU A 137 3.96 -8.65 8.34
C GLU A 137 2.54 -8.35 7.90
N ASP A 138 1.60 -9.19 8.32
CA ASP A 138 0.17 -8.94 8.14
C ASP A 138 -0.44 -8.57 9.50
N TRP A 139 -0.74 -7.28 9.67
CA TRP A 139 -1.34 -6.77 10.91
C TRP A 139 -2.86 -6.84 10.94
N THR A 140 -3.48 -7.28 9.85
CA THR A 140 -4.92 -7.52 9.81
C THR A 140 -5.30 -8.90 10.33
N ALA A 141 -4.32 -9.80 10.43
CA ALA A 141 -4.52 -11.14 10.94
C ALA A 141 -4.58 -11.14 12.47
N SER A 142 -5.28 -12.14 13.02
CA SER A 142 -5.31 -12.35 14.47
C SER A 142 -3.93 -12.75 15.01
N LEU A 143 -3.62 -12.29 16.22
CA LEU A 143 -2.38 -12.65 16.93
C LEU A 143 -2.46 -14.02 17.62
N ALA A 144 -3.58 -14.70 17.51
CA ALA A 144 -3.80 -15.99 18.17
C ALA A 144 -2.84 -17.08 17.69
#